data_6ac72d00fa80573e214edd0b14070995
#
_entry.id   6ac72d00fa80573e214edd0b14070995
#
_cell.length_a   1.000
_cell.length_b   1.000
_cell.length_c   1.000
_cell.angle_alpha   90.00
_cell.angle_beta   90.00
_cell.angle_gamma   90.00
#
_symmetry.space_group_name_H-M   'P 1'
#
loop_
_entity.id
_entity.type
_entity.pdbx_description
1 polymer ?
#
loop_
_entity_poly.entity_id
_entity_poly.type
_entity_poly.pdbx_seq_one_letter_code
_entity_poly.pdbx_strand_id
1 'polypeptide(L)'
;MRLLVFCHNHPELQPGGTEVVARGLFRELRDRHGVEGLFLGAVTAQHRERRPGTLFQAAGRHSDEMLVWLSHFDRFHLAQLDTWGLQELAPFVAGFQPDIIHFHHLLYFGLETLDLVRRVAPKARIVVTLHDFFALCPQEGQLLTTDGRLCPGPSPDACRRCFPGRGGTDLVLRELAVRGAFEGVDRILSPSEFLKQRFVAAGWDAGRIEVLRNGIATGPAAPQRTPADGRRDRFGFFGHINRFKGSLVAVAASTRLSRQGVPHGLALHGGTAWQPDEFLNEFKASLEAAPDARHHGLYAAEELPARMAAVDWVVMPSIWWENAPLVAMEAFRHRRPVLCGNVGGMAEAVRDGIDGLHFPIGDAAGLAATMRRALEEKGLWEKLVAGIKDPNWITTAAAEHLELYRRLLGTPAAELAPEAPADAMTAEGRARVRAG
;
A
#
# COMPACT_ATOMS: atom_id res chain seq x y z
N MET A 1 -21.14 2.14 15.92
CA MET A 1 -20.00 1.17 15.81
C MET A 1 -18.72 1.92 16.08
N ARG A 2 -17.90 1.39 16.99
CA ARG A 2 -16.62 1.99 17.40
C ARG A 2 -15.46 1.19 16.79
N LEU A 3 -14.66 1.85 15.95
CA LEU A 3 -13.56 1.26 15.20
C LEU A 3 -12.20 1.74 15.76
N LEU A 4 -11.32 0.82 16.09
CA LEU A 4 -9.95 1.09 16.46
C LEU A 4 -9.00 0.57 15.37
N VAL A 5 -8.27 1.47 14.70
CA VAL A 5 -7.35 1.12 13.62
C VAL A 5 -5.91 1.17 14.10
N PHE A 6 -5.14 0.12 13.81
CA PHE A 6 -3.70 0.04 14.06
C PHE A 6 -2.93 0.04 12.75
N CYS A 7 -1.98 0.94 12.61
CA CYS A 7 -1.08 1.01 11.45
C CYS A 7 0.36 1.23 11.90
N HIS A 8 1.30 0.58 11.23
CA HIS A 8 2.72 0.59 11.63
C HIS A 8 3.42 1.95 11.48
N ASN A 9 2.75 2.94 10.89
CA ASN A 9 3.18 4.34 10.85
C ASN A 9 1.99 5.25 10.53
N HIS A 10 2.26 6.54 10.38
CA HIS A 10 1.28 7.55 10.01
C HIS A 10 1.69 8.26 8.72
N PRO A 11 0.77 8.48 7.75
CA PRO A 11 1.13 9.07 6.44
C PRO A 11 1.78 10.45 6.51
N GLU A 12 1.51 11.23 7.57
CA GLU A 12 2.15 12.55 7.76
C GLU A 12 3.63 12.45 8.14
N LEU A 13 4.08 11.29 8.63
CA LEU A 13 5.48 11.05 8.97
C LEU A 13 6.21 10.27 7.88
N GLN A 14 5.56 9.22 7.37
CA GLN A 14 6.10 8.38 6.31
C GLN A 14 4.95 7.91 5.42
N PRO A 15 4.69 8.56 4.28
CA PRO A 15 3.65 8.15 3.36
C PRO A 15 4.08 6.88 2.60
N GLY A 16 3.56 5.74 3.00
CA GLY A 16 3.64 4.45 2.30
C GLY A 16 2.26 4.00 1.84
N GLY A 17 2.22 2.96 1.00
CA GLY A 17 0.95 2.44 0.47
C GLY A 17 0.00 1.96 1.57
N THR A 18 0.52 1.28 2.58
CA THR A 18 -0.27 0.77 3.72
C THR A 18 -0.88 1.91 4.52
N GLU A 19 -0.08 2.93 4.88
CA GLU A 19 -0.52 4.05 5.69
C GLU A 19 -1.57 4.89 4.97
N VAL A 20 -1.36 5.13 3.67
CA VAL A 20 -2.30 5.89 2.84
C VAL A 20 -3.64 5.16 2.73
N VAL A 21 -3.62 3.85 2.49
CA VAL A 21 -4.84 3.03 2.41
C VAL A 21 -5.55 2.97 3.76
N ALA A 22 -4.83 2.67 4.84
CA ALA A 22 -5.41 2.52 6.18
C ALA A 22 -6.10 3.82 6.64
N ARG A 23 -5.38 4.95 6.52
CA ARG A 23 -5.94 6.26 6.90
C ARG A 23 -7.07 6.69 5.97
N GLY A 24 -6.94 6.45 4.66
CA GLY A 24 -7.99 6.76 3.70
C GLY A 24 -9.28 6.01 4.02
N LEU A 25 -9.19 4.70 4.29
CA LEU A 25 -10.31 3.87 4.70
C LEU A 25 -10.93 4.36 6.02
N PHE A 26 -10.10 4.62 7.02
CA PHE A 26 -10.55 5.12 8.32
C PHE A 26 -11.35 6.43 8.18
N ARG A 27 -10.82 7.40 7.43
CA ARG A 27 -11.47 8.69 7.22
C ARG A 27 -12.78 8.56 6.45
N GLU A 28 -12.82 7.73 5.40
CA GLU A 28 -14.04 7.51 4.62
C GLU A 28 -15.13 6.88 5.49
N LEU A 29 -14.80 5.89 6.31
CA LEU A 29 -15.74 5.26 7.24
C LEU A 29 -16.27 6.26 8.29
N ARG A 30 -15.39 7.11 8.83
CA ARG A 30 -15.76 8.13 9.80
C ARG A 30 -16.63 9.23 9.16
N ASP A 31 -16.17 9.82 8.07
CA ASP A 31 -16.74 11.05 7.53
C ASP A 31 -18.04 10.80 6.75
N ARG A 32 -18.17 9.63 6.11
CA ARG A 32 -19.34 9.31 5.28
C ARG A 32 -20.26 8.25 5.83
N HIS A 33 -19.78 7.41 6.73
CA HIS A 33 -20.56 6.31 7.28
C HIS A 33 -20.84 6.45 8.78
N GLY A 34 -20.44 7.58 9.40
CA GLY A 34 -20.71 7.87 10.81
C GLY A 34 -20.07 6.87 11.79
N VAL A 35 -18.97 6.23 11.39
CA VAL A 35 -18.23 5.33 12.26
C VAL A 35 -17.43 6.15 13.28
N GLU A 36 -17.71 5.98 14.57
CA GLU A 36 -16.86 6.51 15.64
C GLU A 36 -15.55 5.74 15.65
N GLY A 37 -14.40 6.39 15.64
CA GLY A 37 -13.15 5.65 15.54
C GLY A 37 -11.92 6.42 15.99
N LEU A 38 -10.84 5.65 16.23
CA LEU A 38 -9.50 6.16 16.47
C LEU A 38 -8.50 5.46 15.56
N PHE A 39 -7.56 6.22 15.01
CA PHE A 39 -6.45 5.73 14.22
C PHE A 39 -5.16 5.82 15.03
N LEU A 40 -4.48 4.70 15.24
CA LEU A 40 -3.23 4.58 15.98
C LEU A 40 -2.09 4.24 15.02
N GLY A 41 -1.19 5.20 14.78
CA GLY A 41 0.05 4.98 14.02
C GLY A 41 1.21 4.67 14.97
N ALA A 42 1.85 3.51 14.86
CA ALA A 42 3.07 3.23 15.61
C ALA A 42 4.22 4.08 15.08
N VAL A 43 5.02 4.64 15.96
CA VAL A 43 6.19 5.44 15.61
C VAL A 43 7.41 5.07 16.44
N THR A 44 8.56 5.30 15.87
CA THR A 44 9.86 5.11 16.52
C THR A 44 10.65 6.41 16.51
N ALA A 45 11.79 6.45 17.20
CA ALA A 45 12.68 7.60 17.24
C ALA A 45 13.20 8.04 15.85
N GLN A 46 13.18 7.14 14.86
CA GLN A 46 13.55 7.47 13.48
C GLN A 46 12.56 8.42 12.78
N HIS A 47 11.29 8.38 13.22
CA HIS A 47 10.22 9.16 12.60
C HIS A 47 9.96 10.50 13.31
N ARG A 48 10.03 10.49 14.64
CA ARG A 48 9.75 11.67 15.47
C ARG A 48 10.41 11.51 16.84
N GLU A 49 10.84 12.61 17.43
CA GLU A 49 11.34 12.63 18.79
C GLU A 49 10.21 12.35 19.78
N ARG A 50 10.49 11.48 20.76
CA ARG A 50 9.53 11.11 21.81
C ARG A 50 9.40 12.22 22.83
N ARG A 51 8.17 12.54 23.20
CA ARG A 51 7.91 13.39 24.36
C ARG A 51 7.96 12.53 25.65
N PRO A 52 8.75 12.92 26.66
CA PRO A 52 8.82 12.19 27.93
C PRO A 52 7.45 12.04 28.59
N GLY A 53 7.24 10.92 29.27
CA GLY A 53 6.06 10.69 30.12
C GLY A 53 4.76 10.34 29.40
N THR A 54 4.76 10.17 28.07
CA THR A 54 3.55 9.75 27.34
C THR A 54 3.84 8.68 26.30
N LEU A 55 2.93 7.73 26.16
CA LEU A 55 2.90 6.77 25.06
C LEU A 55 2.26 7.38 23.81
N PHE A 56 1.28 8.26 24.00
CA PHE A 56 0.45 8.80 22.93
C PHE A 56 0.80 10.23 22.60
N GLN A 57 0.78 10.58 21.31
CA GLN A 57 0.93 11.93 20.80
C GLN A 57 -0.09 12.18 19.69
N ALA A 58 -0.54 13.43 19.53
CA ALA A 58 -1.36 13.79 18.39
C ALA A 58 -0.57 13.60 17.09
N ALA A 59 -1.19 13.01 16.09
CA ALA A 59 -0.60 12.84 14.76
C ALA A 59 -0.59 14.13 13.94
N GLY A 60 -1.35 15.12 14.32
CA GLY A 60 -1.48 16.39 13.62
C GLY A 60 -2.60 17.23 14.25
N ARG A 61 -3.52 17.75 13.46
CA ARG A 61 -4.66 18.56 13.91
C ARG A 61 -5.92 17.72 14.22
N HIS A 62 -5.89 16.43 13.94
CA HIS A 62 -7.03 15.53 14.13
C HIS A 62 -6.94 14.84 15.49
N SER A 63 -7.96 15.02 16.31
CA SER A 63 -8.02 14.45 17.66
C SER A 63 -8.25 12.94 17.68
N ASP A 64 -8.69 12.39 16.57
CA ASP A 64 -8.98 10.97 16.35
C ASP A 64 -7.85 10.21 15.64
N GLU A 65 -6.72 10.88 15.38
CA GLU A 65 -5.49 10.28 14.83
C GLU A 65 -4.34 10.48 15.83
N MET A 66 -3.78 9.39 16.33
CA MET A 66 -2.77 9.39 17.38
C MET A 66 -1.54 8.60 16.96
N LEU A 67 -0.38 9.05 17.42
CA LEU A 67 0.89 8.33 17.33
C LEU A 67 1.11 7.55 18.61
N VAL A 68 1.54 6.30 18.49
CA VAL A 68 1.87 5.42 19.59
C VAL A 68 3.35 5.12 19.58
N TRP A 69 4.05 5.48 20.66
CA TRP A 69 5.48 5.27 20.81
C TRP A 69 5.77 3.90 21.41
N LEU A 70 6.27 3.00 20.55
CA LEU A 70 6.71 1.68 20.94
C LEU A 70 8.19 1.51 20.60
N SER A 71 8.98 1.07 21.57
CA SER A 71 10.40 0.81 21.44
C SER A 71 10.69 -0.70 21.45
N HIS A 72 11.95 -1.09 21.18
CA HIS A 72 12.42 -2.48 21.36
C HIS A 72 11.63 -3.54 20.57
N PHE A 73 11.41 -3.31 19.28
CA PHE A 73 10.75 -4.26 18.39
C PHE A 73 11.73 -5.26 17.78
N ASP A 74 11.48 -6.55 17.95
CA ASP A 74 12.19 -7.61 17.25
C ASP A 74 11.53 -7.91 15.90
N ARG A 75 12.19 -7.48 14.82
CA ARG A 75 11.70 -7.65 13.45
C ARG A 75 11.64 -9.10 13.00
N PHE A 76 12.60 -9.93 13.44
CA PHE A 76 12.63 -11.33 13.04
C PHE A 76 11.46 -12.11 13.61
N HIS A 77 11.17 -11.95 14.92
CA HIS A 77 10.08 -12.63 15.57
C HIS A 77 8.72 -11.90 15.45
N LEU A 78 8.70 -10.70 14.91
CA LEU A 78 7.53 -9.82 14.91
C LEU A 78 7.03 -9.52 16.34
N ALA A 79 7.95 -9.42 17.27
CA ALA A 79 7.66 -9.33 18.69
C ALA A 79 7.88 -7.91 19.23
N GLN A 80 6.93 -7.44 20.04
CA GLN A 80 7.05 -6.19 20.77
C GLN A 80 7.61 -6.47 22.17
N LEU A 81 8.79 -5.92 22.46
CA LEU A 81 9.51 -6.13 23.72
C LEU A 81 9.31 -4.98 24.73
N ASP A 82 8.62 -3.91 24.33
CA ASP A 82 8.28 -2.79 25.22
C ASP A 82 7.08 -3.12 26.10
N THR A 83 7.36 -3.80 27.23
CA THR A 83 6.31 -4.22 28.15
C THR A 83 5.58 -3.03 28.80
N TRP A 84 6.27 -1.90 29.01
CA TRP A 84 5.63 -0.70 29.51
C TRP A 84 4.67 -0.11 28.47
N GLY A 85 5.08 0.00 27.20
CA GLY A 85 4.23 0.47 26.12
C GLY A 85 2.96 -0.39 25.98
N LEU A 86 3.09 -1.70 26.08
CA LEU A 86 1.94 -2.61 26.06
C LEU A 86 1.03 -2.43 27.28
N GLN A 87 1.60 -2.21 28.48
CA GLN A 87 0.83 -1.95 29.70
C GLN A 87 0.02 -0.65 29.60
N GLU A 88 0.58 0.42 29.04
CA GLU A 88 -0.13 1.68 28.83
C GLU A 88 -1.17 1.61 27.69
N LEU A 89 -0.95 0.78 26.68
CA LEU A 89 -1.90 0.56 25.60
C LEU A 89 -3.16 -0.19 26.07
N ALA A 90 -3.03 -1.10 27.04
CA ALA A 90 -4.12 -1.93 27.53
C ALA A 90 -5.32 -1.12 28.09
N PRO A 91 -5.15 -0.19 29.07
CA PRO A 91 -6.26 0.59 29.60
C PRO A 91 -6.84 1.56 28.55
N PHE A 92 -6.04 2.04 27.60
CA PHE A 92 -6.52 2.85 26.50
C PHE A 92 -7.52 2.08 25.61
N VAL A 93 -7.16 0.86 25.18
CA VAL A 93 -8.05 0.00 24.39
C VAL A 93 -9.29 -0.38 25.18
N ALA A 94 -9.14 -0.77 26.46
CA ALA A 94 -10.26 -1.12 27.32
C ALA A 94 -11.23 0.06 27.54
N GLY A 95 -10.70 1.28 27.74
CA GLY A 95 -11.50 2.50 27.91
C GLY A 95 -12.21 2.94 26.64
N PHE A 96 -11.61 2.73 25.49
CA PHE A 96 -12.22 3.03 24.18
C PHE A 96 -13.38 2.08 23.86
N GLN A 97 -13.36 0.85 24.34
CA GLN A 97 -14.41 -0.18 24.12
C GLN A 97 -14.76 -0.37 22.64
N PRO A 98 -13.80 -0.75 21.78
CA PRO A 98 -14.05 -0.92 20.36
C PRO A 98 -15.01 -2.09 20.09
N ASP A 99 -15.86 -1.95 19.05
CA ASP A 99 -16.61 -3.05 18.45
C ASP A 99 -15.73 -3.83 17.46
N ILE A 100 -14.93 -3.08 16.70
CA ILE A 100 -13.98 -3.61 15.71
C ILE A 100 -12.58 -3.08 16.01
N ILE A 101 -11.59 -3.98 15.98
CA ILE A 101 -10.17 -3.65 16.01
C ILE A 101 -9.57 -4.11 14.69
N HIS A 102 -9.07 -3.16 13.87
CA HIS A 102 -8.52 -3.46 12.56
C HIS A 102 -7.03 -3.13 12.48
N PHE A 103 -6.21 -4.16 12.35
CA PHE A 103 -4.77 -4.02 12.13
C PHE A 103 -4.47 -3.97 10.63
N HIS A 104 -3.85 -2.88 10.19
CA HIS A 104 -3.31 -2.79 8.84
C HIS A 104 -1.85 -3.23 8.78
N HIS A 105 -1.19 -3.39 9.90
CA HIS A 105 0.10 -4.05 10.02
C HIS A 105 0.45 -4.33 11.48
N LEU A 106 1.28 -5.35 11.72
CA LEU A 106 1.77 -5.70 13.06
C LEU A 106 3.19 -5.18 13.34
N LEU A 107 3.87 -4.61 12.34
CA LEU A 107 5.20 -4.03 12.53
C LEU A 107 5.12 -2.95 13.62
N TYR A 108 6.08 -2.94 14.53
CA TYR A 108 6.18 -2.16 15.76
C TYR A 108 5.13 -2.45 16.83
N PHE A 109 3.91 -2.90 16.49
CA PHE A 109 2.93 -3.35 17.51
C PHE A 109 3.25 -4.74 18.04
N GLY A 110 3.73 -5.64 17.20
CA GLY A 110 4.04 -7.02 17.56
C GLY A 110 2.83 -7.96 17.65
N LEU A 111 3.14 -9.24 17.68
CA LEU A 111 2.13 -10.30 17.85
C LEU A 111 1.43 -10.20 19.20
N GLU A 112 2.14 -9.74 20.24
CA GLU A 112 1.67 -9.57 21.61
C GLU A 112 0.49 -8.60 21.70
N THR A 113 0.40 -7.65 20.78
CA THR A 113 -0.73 -6.70 20.75
C THR A 113 -2.04 -7.41 20.36
N LEU A 114 -2.00 -8.44 19.51
CA LEU A 114 -3.20 -9.25 19.22
C LEU A 114 -3.75 -9.92 20.47
N ASP A 115 -2.87 -10.55 21.26
CA ASP A 115 -3.26 -11.16 22.54
C ASP A 115 -3.72 -10.13 23.56
N LEU A 116 -3.05 -8.98 23.61
CA LEU A 116 -3.42 -7.88 24.49
C LEU A 116 -4.85 -7.42 24.22
N VAL A 117 -5.15 -7.04 22.96
CA VAL A 117 -6.48 -6.50 22.62
C VAL A 117 -7.58 -7.55 22.80
N ARG A 118 -7.29 -8.84 22.55
CA ARG A 118 -8.23 -9.93 22.83
C ARG A 118 -8.58 -10.05 24.32
N ARG A 119 -7.60 -9.84 25.20
CA ARG A 119 -7.80 -9.90 26.65
C ARG A 119 -8.58 -8.71 27.18
N VAL A 120 -8.26 -7.47 26.71
CA VAL A 120 -8.83 -6.24 27.27
C VAL A 120 -10.13 -5.80 26.60
N ALA A 121 -10.39 -6.28 25.39
CA ALA A 121 -11.61 -6.03 24.61
C ALA A 121 -12.18 -7.35 24.06
N PRO A 122 -12.59 -8.31 24.90
CA PRO A 122 -12.95 -9.68 24.48
C PRO A 122 -14.17 -9.75 23.56
N LYS A 123 -15.00 -8.72 23.55
CA LYS A 123 -16.19 -8.63 22.67
C LYS A 123 -15.87 -8.06 21.30
N ALA A 124 -14.75 -7.35 21.15
CA ALA A 124 -14.34 -6.76 19.88
C ALA A 124 -14.01 -7.84 18.84
N ARG A 125 -14.35 -7.58 17.58
CA ARG A 125 -13.92 -8.40 16.46
C ARG A 125 -12.58 -7.90 15.96
N ILE A 126 -11.61 -8.80 15.82
CA ILE A 126 -10.26 -8.49 15.37
C ILE A 126 -10.13 -8.81 13.87
N VAL A 127 -9.78 -7.81 13.09
CA VAL A 127 -9.53 -7.90 11.65
C VAL A 127 -8.07 -7.56 11.40
N VAL A 128 -7.40 -8.30 10.52
CA VAL A 128 -6.03 -8.00 10.07
C VAL A 128 -6.01 -7.93 8.56
N THR A 129 -5.64 -6.79 7.99
CA THR A 129 -5.34 -6.68 6.55
C THR A 129 -3.86 -6.95 6.31
N LEU A 130 -3.59 -7.90 5.43
CA LEU A 130 -2.25 -8.19 4.95
C LEU A 130 -1.87 -7.13 3.91
N HIS A 131 -0.70 -6.50 4.05
CA HIS A 131 -0.18 -5.55 3.07
C HIS A 131 1.12 -6.02 2.42
N ASP A 132 1.72 -7.05 3.00
CA ASP A 132 2.98 -7.65 2.56
C ASP A 132 3.09 -9.12 3.05
N PHE A 133 4.29 -9.68 2.98
CA PHE A 133 4.55 -11.04 3.42
C PHE A 133 5.23 -11.12 4.78
N PHE A 134 5.18 -10.10 5.62
CA PHE A 134 5.91 -10.07 6.90
C PHE A 134 5.54 -11.25 7.82
N ALA A 135 4.29 -11.67 7.81
CA ALA A 135 3.86 -12.87 8.56
C ALA A 135 4.47 -14.18 8.02
N LEU A 136 4.86 -14.23 6.75
CA LEU A 136 5.51 -15.38 6.12
C LEU A 136 7.03 -15.26 6.11
N CYS A 137 7.56 -14.10 5.73
CA CYS A 137 8.97 -13.88 5.42
C CYS A 137 9.61 -12.92 6.41
N PRO A 138 10.57 -13.37 7.24
CA PRO A 138 11.29 -12.49 8.16
C PRO A 138 12.26 -11.52 7.44
N GLN A 139 12.53 -11.75 6.14
CA GLN A 139 13.32 -10.84 5.31
C GLN A 139 12.47 -9.64 4.88
N GLU A 140 12.20 -8.75 5.82
CA GLU A 140 11.42 -7.51 5.63
C GLU A 140 10.07 -7.71 4.89
N GLY A 141 9.48 -8.91 4.99
CA GLY A 141 8.24 -9.22 4.30
C GLY A 141 8.29 -9.23 2.77
N GLN A 142 9.48 -9.38 2.17
CA GLN A 142 9.67 -9.17 0.74
C GLN A 142 9.44 -10.40 -0.11
N LEU A 143 9.55 -11.61 0.45
CA LEU A 143 9.65 -12.85 -0.33
C LEU A 143 10.67 -12.74 -1.49
N LEU A 144 11.76 -12.04 -1.21
CA LEU A 144 12.94 -11.94 -2.07
C LEU A 144 14.12 -12.52 -1.30
N THR A 145 14.87 -13.40 -1.91
CA THR A 145 16.06 -13.98 -1.29
C THR A 145 17.19 -12.95 -1.20
N THR A 146 18.15 -13.15 -0.30
CA THR A 146 19.31 -12.23 -0.14
C THR A 146 20.18 -12.12 -1.39
N ASP A 147 20.10 -13.10 -2.32
CA ASP A 147 20.73 -13.07 -3.64
C ASP A 147 19.82 -12.49 -4.75
N GLY A 148 18.69 -11.86 -4.38
CA GLY A 148 17.81 -11.11 -5.29
C GLY A 148 16.85 -11.94 -6.13
N ARG A 149 16.64 -13.24 -5.81
CA ARG A 149 15.66 -14.08 -6.52
C ARG A 149 14.31 -14.05 -5.82
N LEU A 150 13.23 -14.14 -6.61
CA LEU A 150 11.89 -14.29 -6.08
C LEU A 150 11.78 -15.60 -5.28
N CYS A 151 11.32 -15.48 -4.03
CA CYS A 151 11.09 -16.63 -3.15
C CYS A 151 9.65 -17.14 -3.35
N PRO A 152 9.44 -18.44 -3.61
CA PRO A 152 8.10 -19.00 -3.78
C PRO A 152 7.32 -19.11 -2.46
N GLY A 153 8.00 -19.10 -1.32
CA GLY A 153 7.42 -19.22 0.01
C GLY A 153 8.44 -19.62 1.08
N PRO A 154 8.06 -19.52 2.36
CA PRO A 154 8.94 -19.91 3.46
C PRO A 154 9.11 -21.44 3.54
N SER A 155 10.32 -21.87 3.87
CA SER A 155 10.60 -23.20 4.38
C SER A 155 11.85 -23.13 5.27
N PRO A 156 12.03 -24.01 6.27
CA PRO A 156 13.20 -23.96 7.14
C PRO A 156 14.51 -23.96 6.36
N ASP A 157 14.66 -24.83 5.36
CA ASP A 157 15.89 -24.92 4.55
C ASP A 157 16.11 -23.72 3.63
N ALA A 158 15.04 -23.20 2.98
CA ALA A 158 15.15 -22.03 2.13
C ALA A 158 15.47 -20.77 2.95
N CYS A 159 14.81 -20.58 4.09
CA CYS A 159 15.00 -19.43 4.95
C CYS A 159 16.37 -19.40 5.63
N ARG A 160 16.98 -20.55 5.95
CA ARG A 160 18.35 -20.63 6.47
C ARG A 160 19.39 -20.00 5.53
N ARG A 161 19.16 -20.03 4.21
CA ARG A 161 20.07 -19.35 3.26
C ARG A 161 20.00 -17.83 3.39
N CYS A 162 18.84 -17.28 3.72
CA CYS A 162 18.69 -15.85 3.98
C CYS A 162 19.17 -15.45 5.39
N PHE A 163 19.13 -16.39 6.34
CA PHE A 163 19.47 -16.17 7.75
C PHE A 163 20.49 -17.22 8.24
N PRO A 164 21.74 -17.19 7.73
CA PRO A 164 22.75 -18.21 8.06
C PRO A 164 23.13 -18.23 9.55
N GLY A 165 22.91 -17.13 10.28
CA GLY A 165 23.14 -17.04 11.73
C GLY A 165 21.97 -17.52 12.59
N ARG A 166 20.85 -18.00 11.99
CA ARG A 166 19.69 -18.51 12.72
C ARG A 166 19.56 -20.02 12.60
N GLY A 167 19.19 -20.69 13.69
CA GLY A 167 18.89 -22.12 13.68
C GLY A 167 17.57 -22.45 12.95
N GLY A 168 17.45 -23.69 12.48
CA GLY A 168 16.15 -24.15 11.94
C GLY A 168 15.03 -24.06 12.98
N THR A 169 15.35 -24.26 14.25
CA THR A 169 14.42 -24.12 15.39
C THR A 169 13.88 -22.70 15.48
N ASP A 170 14.70 -21.65 15.33
CA ASP A 170 14.23 -20.26 15.39
C ASP A 170 13.19 -19.95 14.31
N LEU A 171 13.40 -20.49 13.11
CA LEU A 171 12.47 -20.32 11.99
C LEU A 171 11.13 -21.02 12.24
N VAL A 172 11.17 -22.24 12.81
CA VAL A 172 9.96 -22.99 13.18
C VAL A 172 9.21 -22.29 14.31
N LEU A 173 9.93 -21.86 15.36
CA LEU A 173 9.31 -21.15 16.50
C LEU A 173 8.66 -19.84 16.05
N ARG A 174 9.30 -19.09 15.15
CA ARG A 174 8.71 -17.90 14.57
C ARG A 174 7.41 -18.23 13.83
N GLU A 175 7.39 -19.25 12.98
CA GLU A 175 6.19 -19.64 12.24
C GLU A 175 5.06 -20.03 13.22
N LEU A 176 5.35 -20.84 14.23
CA LEU A 176 4.39 -21.24 15.25
C LEU A 176 3.84 -20.03 16.02
N ALA A 177 4.70 -19.09 16.42
CA ALA A 177 4.28 -17.89 17.12
C ALA A 177 3.35 -17.02 16.26
N VAL A 178 3.70 -16.80 14.99
CA VAL A 178 2.85 -16.03 14.05
C VAL A 178 1.50 -16.72 13.86
N ARG A 179 1.49 -18.03 13.59
CA ARG A 179 0.24 -18.78 13.38
C ARG A 179 -0.63 -18.77 14.65
N GLY A 180 -0.03 -19.01 15.81
CA GLY A 180 -0.75 -18.98 17.09
C GLY A 180 -1.38 -17.62 17.38
N ALA A 181 -0.66 -16.52 17.16
CA ALA A 181 -1.21 -15.18 17.34
C ALA A 181 -2.40 -14.90 16.39
N PHE A 182 -2.34 -15.41 15.16
CA PHE A 182 -3.44 -15.26 14.20
C PHE A 182 -4.64 -16.16 14.46
N GLU A 183 -4.57 -17.15 15.36
CA GLU A 183 -5.74 -17.94 15.78
C GLU A 183 -6.82 -17.04 16.41
N GLY A 184 -6.39 -16.03 17.17
CA GLY A 184 -7.28 -15.04 17.79
C GLY A 184 -7.90 -14.01 16.85
N VAL A 185 -7.54 -14.00 15.56
CA VAL A 185 -8.05 -13.04 14.55
C VAL A 185 -9.37 -13.55 13.99
N ASP A 186 -10.43 -12.74 14.00
CA ASP A 186 -11.76 -13.13 13.50
C ASP A 186 -11.80 -13.17 11.96
N ARG A 187 -11.07 -12.26 11.28
CA ARG A 187 -10.98 -12.23 9.81
C ARG A 187 -9.63 -11.68 9.36
N ILE A 188 -9.06 -12.33 8.37
CA ILE A 188 -7.85 -11.88 7.66
C ILE A 188 -8.28 -11.35 6.30
N LEU A 189 -7.80 -10.16 5.93
CA LEU A 189 -8.07 -9.52 4.64
C LEU A 189 -6.82 -9.49 3.78
N SER A 190 -7.02 -9.64 2.49
CA SER A 190 -5.98 -9.51 1.47
C SER A 190 -6.42 -8.50 0.40
N PRO A 191 -5.57 -7.54 0.00
CA PRO A 191 -5.92 -6.58 -1.04
C PRO A 191 -5.86 -7.16 -2.46
N SER A 192 -5.39 -8.39 -2.64
CA SER A 192 -5.30 -9.07 -3.93
C SER A 192 -5.47 -10.59 -3.78
N GLU A 193 -5.91 -11.22 -4.86
CA GLU A 193 -5.97 -12.67 -4.94
C GLU A 193 -4.56 -13.27 -4.91
N PHE A 194 -3.60 -12.61 -5.57
CA PHE A 194 -2.20 -13.01 -5.54
C PHE A 194 -1.66 -13.14 -4.11
N LEU A 195 -1.82 -12.12 -3.27
CA LEU A 195 -1.33 -12.15 -1.89
C LEU A 195 -2.01 -13.29 -1.10
N LYS A 196 -3.35 -13.42 -1.20
CA LYS A 196 -4.09 -14.53 -0.61
C LYS A 196 -3.49 -15.88 -1.01
N GLN A 197 -3.24 -16.10 -2.29
CA GLN A 197 -2.70 -17.37 -2.79
C GLN A 197 -1.29 -17.66 -2.25
N ARG A 198 -0.45 -16.63 -2.00
CA ARG A 198 0.87 -16.84 -1.34
C ARG A 198 0.71 -17.35 0.09
N PHE A 199 -0.25 -16.81 0.85
CA PHE A 199 -0.55 -17.30 2.20
C PHE A 199 -1.14 -18.71 2.18
N VAL A 200 -2.09 -18.99 1.29
CA VAL A 200 -2.69 -20.33 1.13
C VAL A 200 -1.62 -21.36 0.73
N ALA A 201 -0.73 -21.02 -0.21
CA ALA A 201 0.40 -21.87 -0.60
C ALA A 201 1.38 -22.15 0.56
N ALA A 202 1.46 -21.23 1.54
CA ALA A 202 2.22 -21.41 2.78
C ALA A 202 1.40 -22.15 3.87
N GLY A 203 0.25 -22.74 3.54
CA GLY A 203 -0.57 -23.55 4.46
C GLY A 203 -1.50 -22.77 5.37
N TRP A 204 -1.86 -21.54 5.01
CA TRP A 204 -2.91 -20.78 5.71
C TRP A 204 -4.29 -21.18 5.20
N ASP A 205 -5.29 -21.17 6.09
CA ASP A 205 -6.67 -21.52 5.72
C ASP A 205 -7.27 -20.46 4.77
N ALA A 206 -7.58 -20.87 3.56
CA ALA A 206 -8.20 -20.03 2.54
C ALA A 206 -9.56 -19.45 2.96
N GLY A 207 -10.32 -20.16 3.81
CA GLY A 207 -11.63 -19.75 4.32
C GLY A 207 -11.54 -18.58 5.33
N ARG A 208 -10.38 -18.39 5.95
CA ARG A 208 -10.12 -17.27 6.87
C ARG A 208 -9.63 -16.00 6.18
N ILE A 209 -9.20 -16.10 4.90
CA ILE A 209 -8.66 -14.98 4.14
C ILE A 209 -9.69 -14.53 3.11
N GLU A 210 -10.24 -13.34 3.31
CA GLU A 210 -11.18 -12.69 2.38
C GLU A 210 -10.45 -11.63 1.55
N VAL A 211 -10.76 -11.55 0.25
CA VAL A 211 -10.16 -10.53 -0.62
C VAL A 211 -11.03 -9.28 -0.63
N LEU A 212 -10.52 -8.20 -0.07
CA LEU A 212 -11.07 -6.84 -0.18
C LEU A 212 -10.01 -5.92 -0.78
N ARG A 213 -10.28 -5.40 -1.97
CA ARG A 213 -9.31 -4.60 -2.73
C ARG A 213 -9.10 -3.24 -2.07
N ASN A 214 -7.85 -2.76 -2.10
CA ASN A 214 -7.56 -1.38 -1.69
C ASN A 214 -8.39 -0.39 -2.50
N GLY A 215 -8.76 0.72 -1.87
CA GLY A 215 -9.39 1.85 -2.54
C GLY A 215 -8.45 3.04 -2.64
N ILE A 216 -8.57 3.82 -3.71
CA ILE A 216 -7.89 5.10 -3.85
C ILE A 216 -8.90 6.25 -3.80
N ALA A 217 -8.40 7.44 -3.44
CA ALA A 217 -9.22 8.64 -3.34
C ALA A 217 -9.94 8.95 -4.66
N THR A 218 -11.21 9.34 -4.57
CA THR A 218 -12.01 9.83 -5.70
C THR A 218 -11.47 11.18 -6.19
N GLY A 219 -11.75 11.51 -7.45
CA GLY A 219 -11.43 12.82 -8.02
C GLY A 219 -11.27 12.77 -9.54
N PRO A 220 -11.16 13.92 -10.19
CA PRO A 220 -11.08 13.98 -11.64
C PRO A 220 -9.78 13.35 -12.15
N ALA A 221 -9.86 12.78 -13.35
CA ALA A 221 -8.66 12.34 -14.07
C ALA A 221 -7.82 13.57 -14.48
N ALA A 222 -6.50 13.42 -14.40
CA ALA A 222 -5.59 14.41 -14.97
C ALA A 222 -5.79 14.50 -16.50
N PRO A 223 -5.68 15.68 -17.11
CA PRO A 223 -5.78 15.82 -18.56
C PRO A 223 -4.70 14.95 -19.24
N GLN A 224 -5.05 14.41 -20.38
CA GLN A 224 -4.09 13.71 -21.22
C GLN A 224 -3.20 14.72 -21.91
N ARG A 225 -1.91 14.38 -22.05
CA ARG A 225 -0.97 15.19 -22.83
C ARG A 225 -1.43 15.21 -24.30
N THR A 226 -1.37 16.37 -24.93
CA THR A 226 -1.73 16.55 -26.33
C THR A 226 -0.49 17.05 -27.08
N PRO A 227 0.46 16.16 -27.43
CA PRO A 227 1.67 16.56 -28.14
C PRO A 227 1.36 17.01 -29.55
N ALA A 228 2.02 18.07 -30.02
CA ALA A 228 1.80 18.65 -31.35
C ALA A 228 2.12 17.67 -32.50
N ASP A 229 3.07 16.76 -32.27
CA ASP A 229 3.47 15.71 -33.21
C ASP A 229 2.70 14.38 -33.02
N GLY A 230 1.73 14.34 -32.08
CA GLY A 230 0.94 13.15 -31.76
C GLY A 230 1.69 12.03 -31.03
N ARG A 231 2.97 12.23 -30.69
CA ARG A 231 3.81 11.17 -30.10
C ARG A 231 3.52 10.95 -28.63
N ARG A 232 3.33 9.69 -28.24
CA ARG A 232 3.16 9.22 -26.87
C ARG A 232 4.50 8.74 -26.31
N ASP A 233 5.44 9.65 -26.09
CA ASP A 233 6.86 9.36 -25.84
C ASP A 233 7.32 9.66 -24.41
N ARG A 234 6.40 9.96 -23.48
CA ARG A 234 6.73 10.29 -22.10
C ARG A 234 6.35 9.15 -21.14
N PHE A 235 7.36 8.59 -20.50
CA PHE A 235 7.22 7.54 -19.48
C PHE A 235 7.41 8.13 -18.10
N GLY A 236 6.60 7.68 -17.12
CA GLY A 236 6.69 8.08 -15.72
C GLY A 236 6.87 6.89 -14.80
N PHE A 237 7.87 6.95 -13.94
CA PHE A 237 8.01 6.10 -12.77
C PHE A 237 7.50 6.87 -11.55
N PHE A 238 6.66 6.24 -10.72
CA PHE A 238 6.10 6.82 -9.51
C PHE A 238 6.33 5.87 -8.33
N GLY A 239 6.91 6.37 -7.24
CA GLY A 239 7.17 5.61 -6.04
C GLY A 239 8.57 5.83 -5.48
N HIS A 240 8.83 5.24 -4.33
CA HIS A 240 10.12 5.35 -3.65
C HIS A 240 11.27 4.85 -4.54
N ILE A 241 12.31 5.66 -4.67
CA ILE A 241 13.51 5.31 -5.43
C ILE A 241 14.34 4.34 -4.60
N ASN A 242 14.20 3.05 -4.90
CA ASN A 242 14.96 1.99 -4.26
C ASN A 242 15.19 0.82 -5.22
N ARG A 243 16.02 -0.14 -4.79
CA ARG A 243 16.36 -1.31 -5.60
C ARG A 243 15.13 -2.17 -5.93
N PHE A 244 14.22 -2.36 -4.96
CA PHE A 244 13.07 -3.26 -5.10
C PHE A 244 12.00 -2.73 -6.05
N LYS A 245 11.80 -1.41 -6.10
CA LYS A 245 10.89 -0.77 -7.06
C LYS A 245 11.47 -0.71 -8.47
N GLY A 246 12.71 -1.15 -8.66
CA GLY A 246 13.31 -1.30 -9.99
C GLY A 246 13.67 0.00 -10.68
N SER A 247 13.92 1.08 -9.93
CA SER A 247 14.34 2.37 -10.52
C SER A 247 15.56 2.23 -11.44
N LEU A 248 16.53 1.37 -11.06
CA LEU A 248 17.70 1.06 -11.91
C LEU A 248 17.32 0.32 -13.20
N VAL A 249 16.32 -0.55 -13.17
CA VAL A 249 15.79 -1.25 -14.36
C VAL A 249 15.18 -0.25 -15.33
N ALA A 250 14.40 0.72 -14.82
CA ALA A 250 13.81 1.78 -15.64
C ALA A 250 14.89 2.65 -16.31
N VAL A 251 15.90 3.09 -15.54
CA VAL A 251 17.00 3.90 -16.07
C VAL A 251 17.82 3.12 -17.09
N ALA A 252 18.14 1.85 -16.84
CA ALA A 252 18.86 0.99 -17.76
C ALA A 252 18.09 0.76 -19.08
N ALA A 253 16.77 0.60 -19.02
CA ALA A 253 15.91 0.50 -20.20
C ALA A 253 15.93 1.80 -21.04
N SER A 254 15.80 2.96 -20.38
CA SER A 254 15.92 4.27 -21.02
C SER A 254 17.30 4.44 -21.69
N THR A 255 18.40 4.12 -20.97
CA THR A 255 19.75 4.18 -21.54
C THR A 255 19.90 3.33 -22.81
N ARG A 256 19.27 2.14 -22.84
CA ARG A 256 19.28 1.28 -24.04
C ARG A 256 18.57 1.93 -25.21
N LEU A 257 17.42 2.56 -25.00
CA LEU A 257 16.68 3.28 -26.04
C LEU A 257 17.48 4.48 -26.55
N SER A 258 18.09 5.27 -25.67
CA SER A 258 18.94 6.42 -26.02
C SER A 258 20.12 5.99 -26.92
N ARG A 259 20.82 4.90 -26.55
CA ARG A 259 21.92 4.34 -27.37
C ARG A 259 21.48 3.84 -28.76
N GLN A 260 20.21 3.54 -28.92
CA GLN A 260 19.61 3.10 -30.19
C GLN A 260 19.02 4.28 -30.95
N GLY A 261 19.17 5.51 -30.47
CA GLY A 261 18.64 6.72 -31.11
C GLY A 261 17.10 6.81 -31.06
N VAL A 262 16.43 6.09 -30.16
CA VAL A 262 14.96 6.12 -30.05
C VAL A 262 14.55 7.30 -29.16
N PRO A 263 13.89 8.33 -29.69
CA PRO A 263 13.49 9.49 -28.91
C PRO A 263 12.39 9.13 -27.90
N HIS A 264 12.63 9.45 -26.62
CA HIS A 264 11.69 9.25 -25.52
C HIS A 264 12.04 10.17 -24.36
N GLY A 265 11.28 10.11 -23.28
CA GLY A 265 11.62 10.75 -22.01
C GLY A 265 11.13 9.89 -20.85
N LEU A 266 11.98 9.69 -19.85
CA LEU A 266 11.66 8.99 -18.62
C LEU A 266 11.74 9.96 -17.43
N ALA A 267 10.61 10.20 -16.77
CA ALA A 267 10.52 10.98 -15.54
C ALA A 267 10.40 10.05 -14.34
N LEU A 268 11.34 10.13 -13.39
CA LEU A 268 11.27 9.38 -12.14
C LEU A 268 10.82 10.31 -11.01
N HIS A 269 9.70 9.97 -10.39
CA HIS A 269 9.08 10.72 -9.29
C HIS A 269 9.09 9.88 -8.02
N GLY A 270 9.76 10.37 -6.98
CA GLY A 270 9.85 9.70 -5.68
C GLY A 270 11.05 10.10 -4.87
N GLY A 271 10.97 9.93 -3.55
CA GLY A 271 12.06 10.19 -2.63
C GLY A 271 13.09 9.06 -2.60
N THR A 272 14.27 9.39 -2.08
CA THR A 272 15.41 8.47 -1.87
C THR A 272 15.73 8.25 -0.39
N ALA A 273 14.84 8.67 0.52
CA ALA A 273 15.08 8.54 1.95
C ALA A 273 15.38 7.08 2.37
N TRP A 274 16.23 6.92 3.37
CA TRP A 274 16.55 5.63 3.98
C TRP A 274 17.23 4.60 3.04
N GLN A 275 17.80 5.07 1.92
CA GLN A 275 18.54 4.19 1.03
C GLN A 275 20.02 4.16 1.38
N PRO A 276 20.71 2.99 1.22
CA PRO A 276 22.16 2.91 1.41
C PRO A 276 22.91 3.81 0.42
N ASP A 277 24.02 4.38 0.84
CA ASP A 277 24.88 5.25 0.01
C ASP A 277 25.36 4.54 -1.26
N GLU A 278 25.64 3.24 -1.18
CA GLU A 278 26.01 2.42 -2.34
C GLU A 278 24.94 2.46 -3.43
N PHE A 279 23.68 2.26 -3.06
CA PHE A 279 22.56 2.34 -3.99
C PHE A 279 22.37 3.76 -4.55
N LEU A 280 22.51 4.79 -3.71
CA LEU A 280 22.36 6.18 -4.13
C LEU A 280 23.45 6.57 -5.15
N ASN A 281 24.68 6.13 -4.94
CA ASN A 281 25.79 6.36 -5.87
C ASN A 281 25.57 5.61 -7.20
N GLU A 282 25.12 4.35 -7.16
CA GLU A 282 24.76 3.56 -8.35
C GLU A 282 23.63 4.24 -9.14
N PHE A 283 22.60 4.70 -8.45
CA PHE A 283 21.45 5.39 -9.07
C PHE A 283 21.87 6.70 -9.74
N LYS A 284 22.68 7.51 -9.06
CA LYS A 284 23.21 8.76 -9.60
C LYS A 284 24.06 8.52 -10.86
N ALA A 285 25.02 7.59 -10.81
CA ALA A 285 25.84 7.24 -11.95
C ALA A 285 25.00 6.71 -13.14
N SER A 286 23.94 5.92 -12.85
CA SER A 286 23.04 5.43 -13.88
C SER A 286 22.26 6.56 -14.54
N LEU A 287 21.82 7.58 -13.81
CA LEU A 287 21.14 8.76 -14.36
C LEU A 287 22.08 9.62 -15.22
N GLU A 288 23.34 9.80 -14.80
CA GLU A 288 24.36 10.53 -15.59
C GLU A 288 24.60 9.87 -16.96
N ALA A 289 24.47 8.54 -17.03
CA ALA A 289 24.58 7.78 -18.28
C ALA A 289 23.29 7.72 -19.12
N ALA A 290 22.18 8.29 -18.65
CA ALA A 290 20.85 8.21 -19.27
C ALA A 290 20.33 9.62 -19.63
N PRO A 291 20.66 10.17 -20.81
CA PRO A 291 20.33 11.56 -21.17
C PRO A 291 18.84 11.85 -21.23
N ASP A 292 18.01 10.83 -21.49
CA ASP A 292 16.55 10.95 -21.60
C ASP A 292 15.81 10.60 -20.29
N ALA A 293 16.53 10.28 -19.20
CA ALA A 293 15.97 10.01 -17.88
C ALA A 293 16.23 11.17 -16.92
N ARG A 294 15.22 11.56 -16.13
CA ARG A 294 15.33 12.60 -15.11
C ARG A 294 14.64 12.22 -13.81
N HIS A 295 15.34 12.44 -12.69
CA HIS A 295 14.76 12.30 -11.35
C HIS A 295 14.25 13.65 -10.86
N HIS A 296 12.95 13.68 -10.50
CA HIS A 296 12.24 14.88 -10.07
C HIS A 296 12.07 14.98 -8.54
N GLY A 297 12.63 14.03 -7.79
CA GLY A 297 12.55 14.02 -6.32
C GLY A 297 11.20 13.62 -5.76
N LEU A 298 11.06 13.79 -4.44
CA LEU A 298 9.83 13.58 -3.70
C LEU A 298 8.74 14.55 -4.18
N TYR A 299 7.48 14.13 -4.09
CA TYR A 299 6.31 14.93 -4.41
C TYR A 299 5.20 14.73 -3.38
N ALA A 300 4.38 15.75 -3.20
CA ALA A 300 3.18 15.68 -2.39
C ALA A 300 2.04 15.01 -3.16
N ALA A 301 1.09 14.38 -2.45
CA ALA A 301 -0.02 13.68 -3.09
C ALA A 301 -0.84 14.59 -4.01
N GLU A 302 -0.96 15.87 -3.67
CA GLU A 302 -1.68 16.90 -4.44
C GLU A 302 -1.02 17.21 -5.78
N GLU A 303 0.30 16.93 -5.92
CA GLU A 303 1.05 17.13 -7.17
C GLU A 303 0.89 15.98 -8.15
N LEU A 304 0.40 14.81 -7.68
CA LEU A 304 0.28 13.61 -8.51
C LEU A 304 -0.51 13.86 -9.81
N PRO A 305 -1.67 14.55 -9.81
CA PRO A 305 -2.40 14.81 -11.05
C PRO A 305 -1.59 15.60 -12.08
N ALA A 306 -0.83 16.63 -11.65
CA ALA A 306 0.01 17.42 -12.53
C ALA A 306 1.17 16.60 -13.13
N ARG A 307 1.79 15.73 -12.32
CA ARG A 307 2.86 14.83 -12.76
C ARG A 307 2.32 13.75 -13.72
N MET A 308 1.14 13.20 -13.46
CA MET A 308 0.45 12.27 -14.36
C MET A 308 0.03 12.94 -15.68
N ALA A 309 -0.31 14.23 -15.67
CA ALA A 309 -0.61 14.98 -16.90
C ALA A 309 0.59 15.12 -17.82
N ALA A 310 1.81 15.09 -17.28
CA ALA A 310 3.06 15.24 -18.03
C ALA A 310 3.57 13.95 -18.70
N VAL A 311 2.94 12.79 -18.41
CA VAL A 311 3.37 11.49 -18.96
C VAL A 311 2.25 10.81 -19.75
N ASP A 312 2.62 9.95 -20.69
CA ASP A 312 1.70 9.13 -21.48
C ASP A 312 1.57 7.72 -20.92
N TRP A 313 2.65 7.19 -20.36
CA TRP A 313 2.79 5.84 -19.86
C TRP A 313 3.31 5.83 -18.42
N VAL A 314 2.84 4.89 -17.60
CA VAL A 314 3.43 4.63 -16.28
C VAL A 314 4.25 3.36 -16.35
N VAL A 315 5.46 3.38 -15.76
CA VAL A 315 6.37 2.24 -15.71
C VAL A 315 6.51 1.76 -14.28
N MET A 316 6.22 0.48 -14.05
CA MET A 316 6.33 -0.21 -12.75
C MET A 316 7.30 -1.39 -12.87
N PRO A 317 8.61 -1.13 -12.81
CA PRO A 317 9.64 -2.14 -13.07
C PRO A 317 10.10 -2.87 -11.79
N SER A 318 9.23 -2.97 -10.80
CA SER A 318 9.54 -3.64 -9.52
C SER A 318 10.13 -5.03 -9.74
N ILE A 319 11.20 -5.35 -8.98
CA ILE A 319 11.91 -6.63 -9.09
C ILE A 319 11.48 -7.64 -8.01
N TRP A 320 10.49 -7.31 -7.21
CA TRP A 320 9.93 -8.12 -6.14
C TRP A 320 8.44 -8.40 -6.37
N TRP A 321 7.85 -9.20 -5.46
CA TRP A 321 6.42 -9.46 -5.46
C TRP A 321 5.65 -8.22 -4.97
N GLU A 322 5.13 -7.40 -5.88
CA GLU A 322 4.12 -6.40 -5.49
C GLU A 322 2.80 -7.12 -5.16
N ASN A 323 2.07 -6.61 -4.15
CA ASN A 323 0.82 -7.22 -3.70
C ASN A 323 -0.41 -6.59 -4.36
N ALA A 324 -0.60 -5.30 -4.12
CA ALA A 324 -1.69 -4.50 -4.69
C ALA A 324 -1.15 -3.08 -4.94
N PRO A 325 -0.41 -2.87 -6.03
CA PRO A 325 0.32 -1.62 -6.25
C PRO A 325 -0.63 -0.45 -6.51
N LEU A 326 -0.66 0.52 -5.60
CA LEU A 326 -1.48 1.73 -5.71
C LEU A 326 -1.14 2.54 -6.96
N VAL A 327 0.12 2.53 -7.38
CA VAL A 327 0.58 3.23 -8.59
C VAL A 327 -0.18 2.79 -9.84
N ALA A 328 -0.53 1.49 -9.97
CA ALA A 328 -1.36 1.02 -11.08
C ALA A 328 -2.77 1.62 -11.02
N MET A 329 -3.37 1.65 -9.84
CA MET A 329 -4.70 2.24 -9.63
C MET A 329 -4.69 3.75 -9.90
N GLU A 330 -3.65 4.45 -9.43
CA GLU A 330 -3.44 5.88 -9.68
C GLU A 330 -3.25 6.17 -11.17
N ALA A 331 -2.45 5.36 -11.88
CA ALA A 331 -2.28 5.46 -13.31
C ALA A 331 -3.62 5.29 -14.05
N PHE A 332 -4.40 4.28 -13.69
CA PHE A 332 -5.71 4.00 -14.29
C PHE A 332 -6.73 5.10 -14.00
N ARG A 333 -6.75 5.66 -12.77
CA ARG A 333 -7.54 6.86 -12.45
C ARG A 333 -7.26 7.99 -13.42
N HIS A 334 -6.00 8.15 -13.80
CA HIS A 334 -5.56 9.21 -14.71
C HIS A 334 -5.50 8.77 -16.19
N ARG A 335 -6.06 7.59 -16.51
CA ARG A 335 -6.10 7.04 -17.89
C ARG A 335 -4.70 6.91 -18.50
N ARG A 336 -3.72 6.44 -17.72
CA ARG A 336 -2.37 6.13 -18.20
C ARG A 336 -2.20 4.62 -18.25
N PRO A 337 -1.92 4.03 -19.44
CA PRO A 337 -1.55 2.62 -19.54
C PRO A 337 -0.26 2.33 -18.77
N VAL A 338 -0.16 1.11 -18.22
CA VAL A 338 0.94 0.73 -17.34
C VAL A 338 1.83 -0.32 -18.01
N LEU A 339 3.15 -0.11 -17.98
CA LEU A 339 4.15 -1.11 -18.33
C LEU A 339 4.69 -1.71 -17.03
N CYS A 340 4.51 -3.01 -16.80
CA CYS A 340 4.91 -3.63 -15.54
C CYS A 340 5.54 -5.01 -15.71
N GLY A 341 6.22 -5.49 -14.64
CA GLY A 341 6.69 -6.86 -14.58
C GLY A 341 5.53 -7.87 -14.60
N ASN A 342 5.71 -8.99 -15.28
CA ASN A 342 4.68 -10.02 -15.51
C ASN A 342 4.47 -10.96 -14.30
N VAL A 343 4.58 -10.45 -13.07
CA VAL A 343 4.49 -11.27 -11.84
C VAL A 343 3.68 -10.59 -10.75
N GLY A 344 3.15 -11.43 -9.86
CA GLY A 344 2.56 -10.98 -8.60
C GLY A 344 1.33 -10.10 -8.78
N GLY A 345 1.14 -9.18 -7.84
CA GLY A 345 0.05 -8.22 -7.89
C GLY A 345 0.15 -7.24 -9.06
N MET A 346 1.32 -7.07 -9.69
CA MET A 346 1.43 -6.30 -10.93
C MET A 346 0.68 -6.98 -12.07
N ALA A 347 0.92 -8.28 -12.27
CA ALA A 347 0.24 -9.06 -13.31
C ALA A 347 -1.27 -9.24 -13.03
N GLU A 348 -1.69 -9.19 -11.74
CA GLU A 348 -3.11 -9.19 -11.38
C GLU A 348 -3.75 -7.82 -11.67
N ALA A 349 -3.05 -6.73 -11.37
CA ALA A 349 -3.58 -5.37 -11.49
C ALA A 349 -3.65 -4.87 -12.93
N VAL A 350 -2.71 -5.30 -13.80
CA VAL A 350 -2.55 -4.83 -15.18
C VAL A 350 -2.81 -5.98 -16.13
N ARG A 351 -3.74 -5.82 -17.06
CA ARG A 351 -4.09 -6.83 -18.07
C ARG A 351 -3.28 -6.60 -19.34
N ASP A 352 -2.36 -7.51 -19.64
CA ASP A 352 -1.47 -7.40 -20.80
C ASP A 352 -2.25 -7.24 -22.11
N GLY A 353 -1.86 -6.23 -22.92
CA GLY A 353 -2.49 -5.89 -24.19
C GLY A 353 -3.90 -5.27 -24.11
N ILE A 354 -4.42 -5.03 -22.88
CA ILE A 354 -5.76 -4.47 -22.62
C ILE A 354 -5.69 -3.09 -21.97
N ASP A 355 -5.02 -2.96 -20.82
CA ASP A 355 -4.85 -1.67 -20.11
C ASP A 355 -3.39 -1.36 -19.76
N GLY A 356 -2.48 -2.25 -20.19
CA GLY A 356 -1.05 -2.09 -20.08
C GLY A 356 -0.30 -3.15 -20.85
N LEU A 357 1.01 -3.22 -20.64
CA LEU A 357 1.91 -4.18 -21.27
C LEU A 357 2.79 -4.83 -20.19
N HIS A 358 3.04 -6.12 -20.35
CA HIS A 358 3.95 -6.86 -19.49
C HIS A 358 5.33 -7.02 -20.10
N PHE A 359 6.34 -7.08 -19.24
CA PHE A 359 7.71 -7.48 -19.60
C PHE A 359 8.27 -8.43 -18.54
N PRO A 360 9.33 -9.21 -18.85
CA PRO A 360 9.94 -10.09 -17.87
C PRO A 360 10.52 -9.32 -16.68
N ILE A 361 10.18 -9.75 -15.46
CA ILE A 361 10.61 -9.07 -14.22
C ILE A 361 12.12 -8.89 -14.16
N GLY A 362 12.58 -7.69 -13.78
CA GLY A 362 14.00 -7.36 -13.65
C GLY A 362 14.78 -7.24 -14.97
N ASP A 363 14.12 -7.45 -16.11
CA ASP A 363 14.75 -7.41 -17.43
C ASP A 363 14.66 -6.02 -18.05
N ALA A 364 15.76 -5.25 -17.95
CA ALA A 364 15.87 -3.94 -18.57
C ALA A 364 15.85 -3.98 -20.12
N ALA A 365 16.26 -5.10 -20.72
CA ALA A 365 16.17 -5.26 -22.18
C ALA A 365 14.72 -5.52 -22.61
N GLY A 366 14.01 -6.38 -21.88
CA GLY A 366 12.60 -6.63 -22.05
C GLY A 366 11.76 -5.36 -21.87
N LEU A 367 12.06 -4.57 -20.82
CA LEU A 367 11.39 -3.28 -20.62
C LEU A 367 11.68 -2.31 -21.77
N ALA A 368 12.93 -2.19 -22.24
CA ALA A 368 13.28 -1.34 -23.38
C ALA A 368 12.53 -1.76 -24.65
N ALA A 369 12.41 -3.07 -24.92
CA ALA A 369 11.63 -3.59 -26.04
C ALA A 369 10.14 -3.24 -25.91
N THR A 370 9.58 -3.35 -24.70
CA THR A 370 8.18 -2.98 -24.42
C THR A 370 7.95 -1.48 -24.56
N MET A 371 8.88 -0.64 -24.07
CA MET A 371 8.83 0.82 -24.26
C MET A 371 8.92 1.17 -25.76
N ARG A 372 9.81 0.51 -26.52
CA ARG A 372 9.90 0.70 -27.98
C ARG A 372 8.58 0.33 -28.68
N ARG A 373 7.98 -0.81 -28.34
CA ARG A 373 6.67 -1.20 -28.85
C ARG A 373 5.61 -0.14 -28.57
N ALA A 374 5.61 0.43 -27.34
CA ALA A 374 4.71 1.50 -26.94
C ALA A 374 4.88 2.78 -27.78
N LEU A 375 6.09 3.05 -28.27
CA LEU A 375 6.41 4.21 -29.11
C LEU A 375 6.08 3.99 -30.59
N GLU A 376 6.24 2.77 -31.11
CA GLU A 376 6.23 2.47 -32.54
C GLU A 376 4.89 1.89 -33.02
N GLU A 377 4.15 1.15 -32.17
CA GLU A 377 2.87 0.51 -32.53
C GLU A 377 1.75 1.55 -32.60
N LYS A 378 1.31 1.87 -33.82
CA LYS A 378 0.24 2.86 -34.04
C LYS A 378 -1.08 2.45 -33.41
N GLY A 379 -1.72 3.38 -32.71
CA GLY A 379 -3.03 3.15 -32.07
C GLY A 379 -2.97 2.29 -30.80
N LEU A 380 -1.78 1.83 -30.39
CA LEU A 380 -1.63 1.01 -29.18
C LEU A 380 -2.03 1.78 -27.92
N TRP A 381 -1.58 3.03 -27.79
CA TRP A 381 -1.91 3.86 -26.63
C TRP A 381 -3.42 4.05 -26.50
N GLU A 382 -4.10 4.43 -27.56
CA GLU A 382 -5.55 4.66 -27.60
C GLU A 382 -6.32 3.37 -27.28
N LYS A 383 -5.87 2.24 -27.83
CA LYS A 383 -6.42 0.90 -27.53
C LYS A 383 -6.33 0.58 -26.04
N LEU A 384 -5.14 0.77 -25.45
CA LEU A 384 -4.93 0.44 -24.03
C LEU A 384 -5.68 1.41 -23.12
N VAL A 385 -5.73 2.71 -23.43
CA VAL A 385 -6.53 3.69 -22.68
C VAL A 385 -8.02 3.33 -22.71
N ALA A 386 -8.55 2.89 -23.85
CA ALA A 386 -9.94 2.42 -23.95
C ALA A 386 -10.20 1.16 -23.13
N GLY A 387 -9.16 0.33 -22.91
CA GLY A 387 -9.22 -0.86 -22.07
C GLY A 387 -9.21 -0.58 -20.58
N ILE A 388 -8.76 0.61 -20.14
CA ILE A 388 -8.66 0.95 -18.72
C ILE A 388 -10.04 1.00 -18.08
N LYS A 389 -10.22 0.19 -17.03
CA LYS A 389 -11.37 0.28 -16.12
C LYS A 389 -11.09 1.28 -15.00
N ASP A 390 -12.15 1.81 -14.41
CA ASP A 390 -12.00 2.61 -13.19
C ASP A 390 -11.38 1.76 -12.08
N PRO A 391 -10.46 2.33 -11.31
CA PRO A 391 -9.88 1.64 -10.16
C PRO A 391 -10.93 1.46 -9.07
N ASN A 392 -10.65 0.61 -8.08
CA ASN A 392 -11.48 0.56 -6.89
C ASN A 392 -11.39 1.89 -6.13
N TRP A 393 -12.53 2.54 -5.93
CA TRP A 393 -12.59 3.81 -5.20
C TRP A 393 -12.64 3.57 -3.70
N ILE A 394 -12.12 4.52 -2.93
CA ILE A 394 -12.14 4.45 -1.46
C ILE A 394 -13.58 4.34 -0.92
N THR A 395 -14.54 4.94 -1.60
CA THR A 395 -15.97 4.85 -1.26
C THR A 395 -16.49 3.42 -1.36
N THR A 396 -16.11 2.69 -2.41
CA THR A 396 -16.47 1.28 -2.60
C THR A 396 -15.75 0.41 -1.56
N ALA A 397 -14.45 0.60 -1.40
CA ALA A 397 -13.67 -0.15 -0.41
C ALA A 397 -14.22 0.04 1.02
N ALA A 398 -14.60 1.27 1.38
CA ALA A 398 -15.19 1.56 2.70
C ALA A 398 -16.56 0.87 2.88
N ALA A 399 -17.41 0.87 1.85
CA ALA A 399 -18.69 0.17 1.90
C ALA A 399 -18.52 -1.34 2.09
N GLU A 400 -17.57 -1.97 1.36
CA GLU A 400 -17.24 -3.39 1.50
C GLU A 400 -16.70 -3.73 2.89
N HIS A 401 -15.82 -2.89 3.45
CA HIS A 401 -15.31 -3.07 4.82
C HIS A 401 -16.41 -2.90 5.86
N LEU A 402 -17.28 -1.90 5.70
CA LEU A 402 -18.41 -1.69 6.59
C LEU A 402 -19.36 -2.89 6.60
N GLU A 403 -19.64 -3.46 5.44
CA GLU A 403 -20.46 -4.66 5.32
C GLU A 403 -19.78 -5.86 6.01
N LEU A 404 -18.48 -6.05 5.83
CA LEU A 404 -17.71 -7.04 6.57
C LEU A 404 -17.84 -6.85 8.09
N TYR A 405 -17.65 -5.63 8.59
CA TYR A 405 -17.74 -5.35 10.03
C TYR A 405 -19.12 -5.66 10.58
N ARG A 406 -20.18 -5.29 9.85
CA ARG A 406 -21.56 -5.63 10.23
C ARG A 406 -21.78 -7.13 10.30
N ARG A 407 -21.31 -7.88 9.29
CA ARG A 407 -21.40 -9.37 9.31
C ARG A 407 -20.68 -9.97 10.52
N LEU A 408 -19.51 -9.46 10.88
CA LEU A 408 -18.75 -9.92 12.06
C LEU A 408 -19.46 -9.62 13.38
N LEU A 409 -20.18 -8.51 13.47
CA LEU A 409 -20.96 -8.11 14.64
C LEU A 409 -22.33 -8.79 14.71
N GLY A 410 -22.75 -9.51 13.67
CA GLY A 410 -24.06 -10.16 13.61
C GLY A 410 -25.21 -9.16 13.41
N THR A 411 -24.95 -7.95 12.92
CA THR A 411 -25.95 -6.89 12.69
C THR A 411 -26.49 -7.00 11.26
N PRO A 412 -27.80 -7.15 11.05
CA PRO A 412 -28.39 -7.17 9.71
C PRO A 412 -28.13 -5.86 8.95
N ALA A 413 -27.93 -5.93 7.64
CA ALA A 413 -27.64 -4.77 6.78
C ALA A 413 -28.75 -3.68 6.81
N ALA A 414 -29.98 -4.05 7.15
CA ALA A 414 -31.15 -3.17 7.16
C ALA A 414 -31.26 -2.22 8.37
N GLU A 415 -30.58 -2.53 9.50
CA GLU A 415 -30.72 -1.74 10.73
C GLU A 415 -29.79 -0.53 10.85
N LEU A 416 -28.89 -0.36 9.89
CA LEU A 416 -27.83 0.68 9.94
C LEU A 416 -27.79 1.52 8.65
N ALA A 417 -28.91 1.67 7.93
CA ALA A 417 -28.98 2.69 6.88
C ALA A 417 -28.70 4.06 7.53
N PRO A 418 -27.75 4.85 7.04
CA PRO A 418 -27.57 6.21 7.53
C PRO A 418 -28.88 6.95 7.32
N GLU A 419 -29.41 7.61 8.37
CA GLU A 419 -30.40 8.67 8.15
C GLU A 419 -29.77 9.60 7.13
N ALA A 420 -30.45 9.79 6.01
CA ALA A 420 -30.03 10.75 4.99
C ALA A 420 -29.79 12.09 5.69
N PRO A 421 -28.70 12.82 5.41
CA PRO A 421 -28.47 14.11 6.01
C PRO A 421 -29.69 14.98 5.68
N ALA A 422 -30.33 15.53 6.72
CA ALA A 422 -31.50 16.41 6.64
C ALA A 422 -31.13 17.79 6.07
N ASP A 423 -30.53 17.83 4.87
CA ASP A 423 -30.23 19.05 4.12
C ASP A 423 -30.41 18.84 2.61
N ALA A 424 -31.65 18.47 2.24
CA ALA A 424 -32.19 18.83 0.96
C ALA A 424 -33.31 19.86 1.20
N MET A 425 -32.91 21.01 1.72
CA MET A 425 -33.78 22.19 1.61
C MET A 425 -33.91 22.53 0.12
N THR A 426 -35.03 22.13 -0.44
CA THR A 426 -35.48 22.47 -1.79
C THR A 426 -35.38 23.98 -2.04
N ALA A 427 -34.97 24.34 -3.23
CA ALA A 427 -34.81 25.74 -3.70
C ALA A 427 -36.07 26.60 -3.59
N GLU A 428 -37.20 26.08 -3.15
CA GLU A 428 -38.46 26.80 -2.94
C GLU A 428 -38.58 27.54 -1.60
N GLY A 429 -37.71 27.23 -0.60
CA GLY A 429 -37.72 27.90 0.71
C GLY A 429 -37.04 29.27 0.76
N ARG A 430 -36.28 29.67 -0.25
CA ARG A 430 -35.55 30.95 -0.25
C ARG A 430 -36.27 32.15 -0.87
N ALA A 431 -37.48 31.96 -1.40
CA ALA A 431 -38.23 33.05 -2.03
C ALA A 431 -39.19 33.78 -1.07
N ARG A 432 -39.39 33.33 0.19
CA ARG A 432 -40.38 33.94 1.12
C ARG A 432 -39.79 34.79 2.26
N VAL A 433 -38.49 35.03 2.32
CA VAL A 433 -37.87 35.87 3.38
C VAL A 433 -37.34 37.22 2.85
N ARG A 434 -37.68 37.63 1.62
CA ARG A 434 -37.31 38.95 1.08
C ARG A 434 -38.52 39.84 0.73
N ALA A 435 -39.66 39.59 1.34
CA ALA A 435 -40.81 40.51 1.26
C ALA A 435 -41.50 40.50 2.63
N GLY A 436 -40.97 41.33 3.52
CA GLY A 436 -41.56 41.62 4.84
C GLY A 436 -40.64 42.57 5.58
#